data_9ea18d87a61c5d158875bd99b9ff2c43
#
_entry.id   9ea18d87a61c5d158875bd99b9ff2c43
#
_cell.length_a   1.000
_cell.length_b   1.000
_cell.length_c   1.000
_cell.angle_alpha   90.00
_cell.angle_beta   90.00
_cell.angle_gamma   90.00
#
_symmetry.space_group_name_H-M   'P 1'
#
loop_
_entity.id
_entity.type
_entity.pdbx_description
1 polymer ?
#
loop_
_entity_poly.entity_id
_entity_poly.type
_entity_poly.pdbx_seq_one_letter_code
_entity_poly.pdbx_strand_id
1 'polypeptide(L)'
;DDNFYISGTSNSPMVIKRESEEAVGMKIKNALKGTNNFDSIEAAVNLMIDFSDTNVVDHNYYAPENSTQGLLAEAHIYNTDSTAGGGDIPGTDSNDEPATYVLDTDGNQSTSTSEEDYRYVPSERITTSNTVGGIIDYQNSSAGITAIDYVIVKEEIVRSQGLLDGISWEEYKAQNSGRRRIENDADWISVVAMSTGIPTENISIVAYEENWFIDKEGLDVKGTDVIAFVLILLILGLLAFVILRSMMRER
;
A
#
# COMPACT_ATOMS: atom_id res chain seq x y z
N ASP A 1 -10.16 8.12 -2.80
CA ASP A 1 -10.25 7.40 -1.48
C ASP A 1 -10.68 5.96 -1.75
N ASP A 2 -9.75 5.15 -2.31
CA ASP A 2 -9.97 3.71 -2.46
C ASP A 2 -9.58 3.01 -1.15
N ASN A 3 -10.50 3.05 -0.18
CA ASN A 3 -10.44 2.17 0.97
C ASN A 3 -10.76 0.75 0.50
N PHE A 4 -9.73 -0.04 0.25
CA PHE A 4 -9.83 -1.47 0.00
C PHE A 4 -10.23 -2.17 1.31
N TYR A 5 -11.53 -2.41 1.49
CA TYR A 5 -12.03 -3.25 2.59
C TYR A 5 -11.83 -4.72 2.24
N ILE A 6 -10.88 -5.38 2.92
CA ILE A 6 -10.69 -6.82 2.87
C ILE A 6 -11.84 -7.46 3.66
N SER A 7 -12.86 -7.91 2.95
CA SER A 7 -13.95 -8.73 3.51
C SER A 7 -13.56 -10.21 3.42
N GLY A 8 -13.02 -10.78 4.49
CA GLY A 8 -12.70 -12.23 4.52
C GLY A 8 -12.07 -12.69 5.83
N THR A 9 -12.79 -13.37 6.60
CA THR A 9 -12.68 -14.40 7.67
C THR A 9 -11.34 -14.72 8.36
N SER A 10 -10.29 -13.91 8.28
CA SER A 10 -9.12 -14.03 9.15
C SER A 10 -8.44 -12.66 9.32
N ASN A 11 -8.75 -11.99 10.43
CA ASN A 11 -8.14 -10.71 10.82
C ASN A 11 -6.70 -10.89 11.37
N SER A 12 -5.99 -11.94 10.96
CA SER A 12 -4.60 -12.11 11.36
C SER A 12 -3.71 -11.10 10.62
N PRO A 13 -2.87 -10.33 11.32
CA PRO A 13 -1.93 -9.40 10.70
C PRO A 13 -1.11 -10.01 9.56
N MET A 14 -0.77 -11.29 9.66
CA MET A 14 -0.01 -12.02 8.65
C MET A 14 -0.82 -12.25 7.36
N VAL A 15 -2.13 -12.47 7.47
CA VAL A 15 -3.02 -12.65 6.30
C VAL A 15 -3.20 -11.32 5.59
N ILE A 16 -3.46 -10.24 6.34
CA ILE A 16 -3.58 -8.88 5.78
C ILE A 16 -2.30 -8.49 5.06
N LYS A 17 -1.13 -8.73 5.68
CA LYS A 17 0.17 -8.45 5.06
C LYS A 17 0.32 -9.17 3.73
N ARG A 18 0.09 -10.49 3.69
CA ARG A 18 0.20 -11.30 2.47
C ARG A 18 -0.73 -10.82 1.36
N GLU A 19 -2.01 -10.59 1.68
CA GLU A 19 -3.00 -10.12 0.70
C GLU A 19 -2.65 -8.73 0.16
N SER A 20 -2.12 -7.85 1.02
CA SER A 20 -1.64 -6.53 0.61
C SER A 20 -0.41 -6.63 -0.30
N GLU A 21 0.55 -7.52 0.01
CA GLU A 21 1.73 -7.78 -0.82
C GLU A 21 1.35 -8.34 -2.19
N GLU A 22 0.39 -9.28 -2.25
CA GLU A 22 -0.15 -9.81 -3.50
C GLU A 22 -0.85 -8.73 -4.33
N ALA A 23 -1.65 -7.88 -3.69
CA ALA A 23 -2.34 -6.77 -4.35
C ALA A 23 -1.36 -5.75 -4.95
N VAL A 24 -0.33 -5.36 -4.19
CA VAL A 24 0.73 -4.46 -4.68
C VAL A 24 1.56 -5.14 -5.77
N GLY A 25 1.88 -6.43 -5.63
CA GLY A 25 2.54 -7.21 -6.67
C GLY A 25 1.77 -7.23 -7.99
N MET A 26 0.44 -7.38 -7.94
CA MET A 26 -0.41 -7.27 -9.12
C MET A 26 -0.42 -5.87 -9.74
N LYS A 27 -0.41 -4.80 -8.92
CA LYS A 27 -0.28 -3.43 -9.43
C LYS A 27 1.03 -3.23 -10.19
N ILE A 28 2.15 -3.75 -9.67
CA ILE A 28 3.46 -3.70 -10.32
C ILE A 28 3.42 -4.44 -11.67
N LYS A 29 2.91 -5.68 -11.68
CA LYS A 29 2.77 -6.47 -12.92
C LYS A 29 1.96 -5.74 -13.98
N ASN A 30 0.82 -5.16 -13.60
CA ASN A 30 -0.04 -4.42 -14.50
C ASN A 30 0.62 -3.12 -15.01
N ALA A 31 1.31 -2.39 -14.16
CA ALA A 31 2.02 -1.17 -14.52
C ALA A 31 3.13 -1.44 -15.55
N LEU A 32 3.97 -2.45 -15.30
CA LEU A 32 5.03 -2.84 -16.23
C LEU A 32 4.51 -3.49 -17.51
N LYS A 33 3.42 -4.29 -17.42
CA LYS A 33 2.77 -4.85 -18.61
C LYS A 33 2.22 -3.74 -19.52
N GLY A 34 1.75 -2.63 -18.95
CA GLY A 34 1.30 -1.46 -19.68
C GLY A 34 2.40 -0.78 -20.51
N THR A 35 3.68 -0.98 -20.20
CA THR A 35 4.81 -0.47 -20.99
C THR A 35 5.05 -1.27 -22.26
N ASN A 36 4.48 -2.48 -22.36
CA ASN A 36 4.62 -3.42 -23.49
C ASN A 36 6.08 -3.80 -23.82
N ASN A 37 6.95 -3.77 -22.81
CA ASN A 37 8.37 -4.12 -22.95
C ASN A 37 8.67 -5.56 -22.48
N PHE A 38 7.74 -6.23 -21.84
CA PHE A 38 7.95 -7.54 -21.24
C PHE A 38 6.76 -8.47 -21.43
N ASP A 39 7.02 -9.71 -21.74
CA ASP A 39 6.04 -10.78 -21.88
C ASP A 39 5.73 -11.46 -20.54
N SER A 40 6.75 -11.59 -19.69
CA SER A 40 6.61 -12.22 -18.36
C SER A 40 7.17 -11.32 -17.28
N ILE A 41 6.39 -11.11 -16.21
CA ILE A 41 6.75 -10.24 -15.08
C ILE A 41 6.39 -10.95 -13.79
N GLU A 42 7.39 -11.12 -12.92
CA GLU A 42 7.21 -11.61 -11.56
C GLU A 42 7.65 -10.53 -10.57
N ALA A 43 6.79 -10.24 -9.59
CA ALA A 43 7.04 -9.24 -8.56
C ALA A 43 6.92 -9.86 -7.17
N ALA A 44 7.95 -9.69 -6.36
CA ALA A 44 7.98 -10.00 -4.95
C ALA A 44 8.01 -8.70 -4.16
N VAL A 45 7.03 -8.49 -3.30
CA VAL A 45 6.87 -7.26 -2.51
C VAL A 45 7.01 -7.60 -1.04
N ASN A 46 7.71 -6.76 -0.30
CA ASN A 46 7.76 -6.83 1.16
C ASN A 46 7.24 -5.50 1.71
N LEU A 47 6.02 -5.53 2.25
CA LEU A 47 5.38 -4.36 2.85
C LEU A 47 5.70 -4.26 4.34
N MET A 48 6.04 -3.06 4.77
CA MET A 48 6.03 -2.69 6.18
C MET A 48 4.64 -2.19 6.54
N ILE A 49 3.97 -2.85 7.49
CA ILE A 49 2.60 -2.51 7.90
C ILE A 49 2.59 -2.31 9.41
N ASP A 50 2.08 -1.16 9.85
CA ASP A 50 1.85 -0.88 11.27
C ASP A 50 0.45 -1.37 11.65
N PHE A 51 0.41 -2.38 12.52
CA PHE A 51 -0.82 -2.96 13.06
C PHE A 51 -1.18 -2.42 14.45
N SER A 52 -0.50 -1.39 14.94
CA SER A 52 -0.80 -0.81 16.25
C SER A 52 -2.08 0.05 16.19
N ASP A 53 -3.01 -0.24 17.08
CA ASP A 53 -4.16 0.63 17.33
C ASP A 53 -3.77 1.69 18.35
N THR A 54 -3.95 2.95 18.01
CA THR A 54 -3.64 4.06 18.90
C THR A 54 -4.90 4.90 19.15
N ASN A 55 -5.22 5.08 20.44
CA ASN A 55 -6.26 6.00 20.89
C ASN A 55 -5.59 7.13 21.67
N VAL A 56 -5.67 8.34 21.14
CA VAL A 56 -5.16 9.55 21.80
C VAL A 56 -6.33 10.42 22.20
N VAL A 57 -6.41 10.73 23.51
CA VAL A 57 -7.37 11.68 24.04
C VAL A 57 -6.58 12.92 24.51
N ASP A 58 -6.76 14.02 23.83
CA ASP A 58 -6.11 15.29 24.14
C ASP A 58 -7.10 16.23 24.81
N HIS A 59 -6.76 16.69 26.03
CA HIS A 59 -7.52 17.63 26.83
C HIS A 59 -6.85 18.99 26.76
N ASN A 60 -7.44 19.93 26.03
CA ASN A 60 -6.92 21.27 25.90
C ASN A 60 -7.79 22.25 26.68
N TYR A 61 -7.24 22.89 27.73
CA TYR A 61 -7.88 23.88 28.57
C TYR A 61 -7.50 25.28 28.11
N TYR A 62 -8.48 26.16 27.92
CA TYR A 62 -8.26 27.52 27.45
C TYR A 62 -9.23 28.52 28.11
N ALA A 63 -8.82 29.78 28.14
CA ALA A 63 -9.72 30.87 28.49
C ALA A 63 -10.65 31.20 27.31
N PRO A 64 -11.93 31.59 27.53
CA PRO A 64 -12.80 32.05 26.46
C PRO A 64 -12.19 33.23 25.68
N GLU A 65 -12.65 33.43 24.44
CA GLU A 65 -12.23 34.58 23.64
C GLU A 65 -12.51 35.88 24.37
N ASN A 66 -11.56 36.80 24.39
CA ASN A 66 -11.58 38.07 25.08
C ASN A 66 -11.54 38.00 26.63
N SER A 67 -11.16 36.86 27.21
CA SER A 67 -10.95 36.70 28.64
C SER A 67 -9.54 36.22 28.95
N THR A 68 -8.93 36.73 29.99
CA THR A 68 -7.65 36.23 30.54
C THR A 68 -7.83 35.13 31.57
N GLN A 69 -9.11 34.90 31.98
CA GLN A 69 -9.52 33.95 33.01
C GLN A 69 -10.58 33.01 32.44
N GLY A 70 -10.83 31.86 33.09
CA GLY A 70 -11.91 30.96 32.76
C GLY A 70 -13.32 31.59 32.90
N LEU A 71 -14.32 30.79 32.63
CA LEU A 71 -15.73 31.23 32.89
C LEU A 71 -15.95 31.32 34.40
N LEU A 72 -16.57 32.42 34.82
CA LEU A 72 -16.96 32.61 36.22
C LEU A 72 -18.05 31.57 36.58
N ALA A 73 -17.71 30.66 37.47
CA ALA A 73 -18.61 29.59 37.93
C ALA A 73 -19.38 30.02 39.18
N GLU A 74 -18.72 30.76 40.06
CA GLU A 74 -19.29 31.15 41.34
C GLU A 74 -18.66 32.47 41.79
N ALA A 75 -19.50 33.39 42.34
CA ALA A 75 -19.05 34.62 42.95
C ALA A 75 -19.73 34.77 44.31
N HIS A 76 -18.97 34.94 45.35
CA HIS A 76 -19.41 35.26 46.68
C HIS A 76 -18.95 36.67 47.01
N ILE A 77 -19.89 37.59 47.19
CA ILE A 77 -19.64 39.00 47.54
C ILE A 77 -20.32 39.29 48.85
N TYR A 78 -19.55 39.54 49.88
CA TYR A 78 -20.03 39.94 51.22
C TYR A 78 -19.71 41.40 51.42
N ASN A 79 -20.75 42.22 51.51
CA ASN A 79 -20.62 43.62 51.84
C ASN A 79 -21.25 43.85 53.24
N THR A 80 -20.43 44.29 54.16
CA THR A 80 -20.90 44.64 55.51
C THR A 80 -20.65 46.13 55.77
N ASP A 81 -21.74 46.88 55.89
CA ASP A 81 -21.68 48.25 56.28
C ASP A 81 -22.14 48.39 57.75
N SER A 82 -21.22 48.77 58.61
CA SER A 82 -21.49 49.06 60.02
C SER A 82 -21.42 50.56 60.29
N THR A 83 -22.54 51.12 60.70
CA THR A 83 -22.59 52.52 61.17
C THR A 83 -22.79 52.48 62.68
N ALA A 84 -21.79 52.82 63.44
CA ALA A 84 -21.92 53.01 64.91
C ALA A 84 -22.27 54.44 65.21
N GLY A 85 -23.51 54.66 65.61
CA GLY A 85 -23.93 55.93 66.24
C GLY A 85 -23.35 56.00 67.63
N GLY A 86 -22.74 57.16 67.97
CA GLY A 86 -21.98 57.41 69.17
C GLY A 86 -22.58 56.88 70.45
N GLY A 87 -22.03 55.77 70.91
CA GLY A 87 -22.26 55.14 72.17
C GLY A 87 -20.98 54.51 72.66
N ASP A 88 -20.61 54.81 73.89
CA ASP A 88 -19.45 54.46 74.65
C ASP A 88 -18.87 53.06 74.37
N ILE A 89 -17.59 52.92 74.19
CA ILE A 89 -16.85 51.70 73.90
C ILE A 89 -16.69 50.87 75.15
N PRO A 90 -17.28 49.66 75.26
CA PRO A 90 -16.82 48.70 76.27
C PRO A 90 -15.50 48.08 75.83
N GLY A 91 -14.41 48.34 76.56
CA GLY A 91 -13.13 47.75 76.26
C GLY A 91 -13.09 46.27 76.49
N THR A 92 -12.60 45.51 75.50
CA THR A 92 -11.90 44.28 75.65
C THR A 92 -10.75 44.23 74.61
N ASP A 93 -9.51 44.21 75.11
CA ASP A 93 -8.33 43.97 74.31
C ASP A 93 -8.49 42.60 73.54
N SER A 94 -8.60 42.64 72.24
CA SER A 94 -8.31 41.51 71.40
C SER A 94 -7.09 41.82 70.54
N ASN A 95 -6.09 41.09 70.77
CA ASN A 95 -4.76 41.16 70.20
C ASN A 95 -4.75 40.47 68.82
N ASP A 96 -5.15 41.21 67.76
CA ASP A 96 -4.85 40.82 66.35
C ASP A 96 -5.09 42.04 65.43
N GLU A 97 -4.03 42.46 64.80
CA GLU A 97 -3.78 43.39 63.72
C GLU A 97 -4.57 44.72 63.63
N PRO A 98 -3.89 45.82 63.28
CA PRO A 98 -4.49 47.15 63.39
C PRO A 98 -5.53 47.42 62.32
N ALA A 99 -6.79 47.46 62.74
CA ALA A 99 -7.84 48.08 61.93
C ALA A 99 -7.55 49.58 61.77
N THR A 100 -7.39 50.01 60.52
CA THR A 100 -7.19 51.43 60.18
C THR A 100 -8.56 52.16 60.44
N TYR A 101 -8.68 52.85 61.61
CA TYR A 101 -9.84 53.69 61.90
C TYR A 101 -9.68 55.05 61.22
N VAL A 102 -10.62 55.40 60.36
CA VAL A 102 -10.77 56.78 59.89
C VAL A 102 -11.75 57.47 60.82
N LEU A 103 -11.21 58.30 61.69
CA LEU A 103 -12.07 59.20 62.54
C LEU A 103 -12.52 60.36 61.66
N ASP A 104 -13.77 60.37 61.28
CA ASP A 104 -14.41 61.57 60.75
C ASP A 104 -14.81 62.49 61.90
N THR A 105 -14.69 63.81 61.70
CA THR A 105 -14.76 64.89 62.75
C THR A 105 -16.22 65.09 63.24
N ASP A 106 -17.18 64.35 62.72
CA ASP A 106 -18.61 64.48 63.09
C ASP A 106 -19.12 63.30 63.97
N GLY A 107 -18.31 62.49 64.56
CA GLY A 107 -18.69 61.47 65.56
C GLY A 107 -19.42 60.25 65.00
N ASN A 108 -19.53 60.08 63.71
CA ASN A 108 -20.10 58.88 63.08
C ASN A 108 -18.98 57.98 62.56
N GLN A 109 -18.75 56.83 63.14
CA GLN A 109 -17.85 55.79 62.61
C GLN A 109 -18.63 54.91 61.62
N SER A 110 -18.17 54.92 60.36
CA SER A 110 -18.68 54.02 59.36
C SER A 110 -17.55 53.06 58.92
N THR A 111 -17.76 51.79 59.07
CA THR A 111 -16.82 50.75 58.60
C THR A 111 -17.51 49.95 57.50
N SER A 112 -16.91 49.97 56.29
CA SER A 112 -17.38 49.12 55.17
C SER A 112 -16.35 48.06 54.94
N THR A 113 -16.71 46.77 54.91
CA THR A 113 -15.90 45.66 54.62
C THR A 113 -16.50 44.94 53.40
N SER A 114 -15.73 44.81 52.34
CA SER A 114 -16.11 44.00 51.16
C SER A 114 -15.14 42.83 51.04
N GLU A 115 -15.71 41.65 51.02
CA GLU A 115 -14.99 40.40 50.75
C GLU A 115 -15.56 39.80 49.45
N GLU A 116 -14.71 39.53 48.46
CA GLU A 116 -15.10 39.02 47.17
C GLU A 116 -14.29 37.72 46.88
N ASP A 117 -15.01 36.60 46.70
CA ASP A 117 -14.43 35.32 46.28
C ASP A 117 -15.02 34.92 44.95
N TYR A 118 -14.12 34.69 43.96
CA TYR A 118 -14.47 34.35 42.59
C TYR A 118 -13.86 33.00 42.24
N ARG A 119 -14.71 32.04 41.78
CA ARG A 119 -14.30 30.76 41.27
C ARG A 119 -14.46 30.68 39.74
N TYR A 120 -13.38 30.40 39.04
CA TYR A 120 -13.37 30.29 37.59
C TYR A 120 -13.18 28.84 37.15
N VAL A 121 -13.87 28.45 36.04
CA VAL A 121 -13.75 27.14 35.37
C VAL A 121 -13.22 27.37 33.97
N PRO A 122 -12.12 26.72 33.57
CA PRO A 122 -11.60 26.84 32.20
C PRO A 122 -12.56 26.19 31.22
N SER A 123 -12.54 26.67 29.97
CA SER A 123 -13.13 25.96 28.84
C SER A 123 -12.26 24.78 28.48
N GLU A 124 -12.86 23.63 28.21
CA GLU A 124 -12.16 22.39 27.82
C GLU A 124 -12.57 21.98 26.41
N ARG A 125 -11.58 21.63 25.61
CA ARG A 125 -11.77 20.96 24.33
C ARG A 125 -11.17 19.58 24.41
N ILE A 126 -11.98 18.53 24.24
CA ILE A 126 -11.56 17.15 24.20
C ILE A 126 -11.48 16.75 22.71
N THR A 127 -10.30 16.36 22.27
CA THR A 127 -10.08 15.80 20.94
C THR A 127 -9.71 14.33 21.08
N THR A 128 -10.53 13.43 20.54
CA THR A 128 -10.25 12.01 20.49
C THR A 128 -9.82 11.63 19.07
N SER A 129 -8.61 11.10 18.92
CA SER A 129 -8.09 10.59 17.67
C SER A 129 -7.88 9.08 17.78
N ASN A 130 -8.53 8.32 16.90
CA ASN A 130 -8.36 6.88 16.79
C ASN A 130 -7.64 6.59 15.50
N THR A 131 -6.45 5.96 15.57
CA THR A 131 -5.74 5.41 14.43
C THR A 131 -5.93 3.90 14.44
N VAL A 132 -6.55 3.37 13.39
CA VAL A 132 -6.76 1.93 13.24
C VAL A 132 -5.50 1.32 12.63
N GLY A 133 -5.06 0.17 13.14
CA GLY A 133 -3.90 -0.58 12.62
C GLY A 133 -4.11 -1.07 11.18
N GLY A 134 -3.03 -1.43 10.52
CA GLY A 134 -3.03 -1.88 9.12
C GLY A 134 -2.61 -0.79 8.13
N ILE A 135 -1.94 0.25 8.60
CA ILE A 135 -1.38 1.33 7.75
C ILE A 135 -0.10 0.83 7.11
N ILE A 136 -0.05 0.91 5.77
CA ILE A 136 1.15 0.52 5.00
C ILE A 136 2.15 1.68 5.01
N ASP A 137 3.36 1.39 5.45
CA ASP A 137 4.51 2.29 5.33
C ASP A 137 5.27 1.98 4.03
N TYR A 138 4.89 2.67 2.97
CA TYR A 138 5.53 2.52 1.66
C TYR A 138 6.99 2.97 1.66
N GLN A 139 7.38 3.90 2.54
CA GLN A 139 8.75 4.42 2.61
C GLN A 139 9.75 3.35 3.07
N ASN A 140 9.30 2.45 3.94
CA ASN A 140 10.10 1.33 4.46
C ASN A 140 9.74 -0.01 3.79
N SER A 141 8.90 0.01 2.75
CA SER A 141 8.56 -1.16 1.95
C SER A 141 9.54 -1.31 0.78
N SER A 142 9.63 -2.53 0.22
CA SER A 142 10.53 -2.82 -0.89
C SER A 142 9.90 -3.76 -1.92
N ALA A 143 10.38 -3.69 -3.16
CA ALA A 143 9.94 -4.54 -4.25
C ALA A 143 11.12 -5.06 -5.10
N GLY A 144 11.13 -6.37 -5.32
CA GLY A 144 12.02 -7.05 -6.26
C GLY A 144 11.24 -7.57 -7.46
N ILE A 145 11.67 -7.22 -8.67
CA ILE A 145 10.96 -7.54 -9.91
C ILE A 145 11.90 -8.27 -10.85
N THR A 146 11.42 -9.38 -11.43
CA THR A 146 12.06 -10.07 -12.55
C THR A 146 11.16 -9.96 -13.76
N ALA A 147 11.69 -9.44 -14.86
CA ALA A 147 10.97 -9.27 -16.11
C ALA A 147 11.69 -9.99 -17.24
N ILE A 148 10.93 -10.59 -18.16
CA ILE A 148 11.48 -11.34 -19.30
C ILE A 148 10.77 -10.87 -20.56
N ASP A 149 11.58 -10.51 -21.55
CA ASP A 149 11.16 -10.26 -22.94
C ASP A 149 11.53 -11.48 -23.79
N TYR A 150 10.56 -12.06 -24.50
CA TYR A 150 10.77 -13.23 -25.35
C TYR A 150 11.00 -12.83 -26.80
N VAL A 151 12.21 -13.09 -27.30
CA VAL A 151 12.51 -12.95 -28.71
C VAL A 151 12.11 -14.20 -29.47
N ILE A 152 11.10 -14.09 -30.34
CA ILE A 152 10.64 -15.22 -31.14
C ILE A 152 11.63 -15.54 -32.24
N VAL A 153 12.26 -16.73 -32.14
CA VAL A 153 13.24 -17.25 -33.09
C VAL A 153 12.63 -18.43 -33.84
N LYS A 154 12.28 -18.23 -35.13
CA LYS A 154 11.70 -19.29 -35.98
C LYS A 154 12.78 -20.01 -36.74
N GLU A 155 12.75 -21.37 -36.75
CA GLU A 155 13.70 -22.21 -37.49
C GLU A 155 13.78 -21.83 -38.97
N GLU A 156 12.63 -21.53 -39.59
CA GLU A 156 12.60 -21.17 -41.02
C GLU A 156 13.39 -19.89 -41.31
N ILE A 157 13.31 -18.89 -40.41
CA ILE A 157 14.02 -17.62 -40.56
C ILE A 157 15.52 -17.86 -40.40
N VAL A 158 15.92 -18.57 -39.34
CA VAL A 158 17.32 -18.89 -39.06
C VAL A 158 17.95 -19.68 -40.20
N ARG A 159 17.21 -20.64 -40.80
CA ARG A 159 17.61 -21.41 -41.96
C ARG A 159 17.77 -20.55 -43.21
N SER A 160 16.83 -19.64 -43.46
CA SER A 160 16.86 -18.72 -44.60
C SER A 160 18.04 -17.75 -44.54
N GLN A 161 18.51 -17.43 -43.33
CA GLN A 161 19.67 -16.58 -43.08
C GLN A 161 21.03 -17.35 -43.20
N GLY A 162 20.99 -18.67 -43.44
CA GLY A 162 22.20 -19.51 -43.53
C GLY A 162 22.87 -19.80 -42.19
N LEU A 163 22.21 -19.47 -41.06
CA LEU A 163 22.77 -19.65 -39.72
C LEU A 163 22.77 -21.13 -39.27
N LEU A 164 22.14 -22.04 -40.05
CA LEU A 164 22.16 -23.48 -39.84
C LEU A 164 23.13 -24.20 -40.81
N ASP A 165 24.00 -23.45 -41.51
CA ASP A 165 24.98 -24.05 -42.39
C ASP A 165 26.11 -24.70 -41.55
N GLY A 166 26.06 -26.03 -41.43
CA GLY A 166 27.04 -26.81 -40.65
C GLY A 166 26.64 -27.14 -39.21
N ILE A 167 25.51 -26.68 -38.71
CA ILE A 167 24.96 -27.02 -37.38
C ILE A 167 23.50 -27.45 -37.48
N SER A 168 23.06 -28.30 -36.55
CA SER A 168 21.65 -28.67 -36.46
C SER A 168 20.83 -27.59 -35.75
N TRP A 169 19.52 -27.59 -35.96
CA TRP A 169 18.59 -26.70 -35.24
C TRP A 169 18.68 -26.89 -33.71
N GLU A 170 18.78 -28.13 -33.24
CA GLU A 170 18.95 -28.45 -31.82
C GLU A 170 20.27 -27.88 -31.26
N GLU A 171 21.36 -27.95 -32.01
CA GLU A 171 22.62 -27.35 -31.62
C GLU A 171 22.55 -25.83 -31.59
N TYR A 172 21.89 -25.21 -32.57
CA TYR A 172 21.64 -23.77 -32.58
C TYR A 172 20.83 -23.33 -31.36
N LYS A 173 19.74 -24.06 -31.01
CA LYS A 173 18.95 -23.80 -29.78
C LYS A 173 19.82 -23.88 -28.53
N ALA A 174 20.65 -24.93 -28.41
CA ALA A 174 21.53 -25.12 -27.26
C ALA A 174 22.55 -23.98 -27.10
N GLN A 175 23.08 -23.47 -28.20
CA GLN A 175 24.05 -22.36 -28.20
C GLN A 175 23.40 -21.00 -27.89
N ASN A 176 22.11 -20.84 -28.19
CA ASN A 176 21.38 -19.56 -28.08
C ASN A 176 20.29 -19.56 -27.01
N SER A 177 20.18 -20.59 -26.15
CA SER A 177 19.17 -20.70 -25.10
C SER A 177 19.48 -19.87 -23.85
N GLY A 178 20.61 -19.16 -23.80
CA GLY A 178 21.01 -18.36 -22.65
C GLY A 178 20.18 -17.09 -22.48
N ARG A 179 19.85 -16.78 -21.23
CA ARG A 179 19.24 -15.49 -20.88
C ARG A 179 20.27 -14.37 -20.98
N ARG A 180 19.93 -13.30 -21.66
CA ARG A 180 20.74 -12.09 -21.75
C ARG A 180 20.15 -11.00 -20.84
N ARG A 181 20.95 -10.50 -19.91
CA ARG A 181 20.50 -9.40 -19.05
C ARG A 181 20.37 -8.11 -19.88
N ILE A 182 19.23 -7.43 -19.72
CA ILE A 182 18.97 -6.12 -20.27
C ILE A 182 19.36 -5.08 -19.22
N GLU A 183 19.96 -3.97 -19.62
CA GLU A 183 20.19 -2.85 -18.72
C GLU A 183 18.85 -2.25 -18.26
N ASN A 184 18.77 -1.95 -16.95
CA ASN A 184 17.57 -1.37 -16.39
C ASN A 184 17.36 0.05 -16.93
N ASP A 185 16.16 0.30 -17.43
CA ASP A 185 15.70 1.63 -17.72
C ASP A 185 15.18 2.30 -16.43
N ALA A 186 15.62 3.52 -16.16
CA ALA A 186 15.15 4.31 -15.03
C ALA A 186 13.63 4.56 -15.10
N ASP A 187 13.06 4.57 -16.30
CA ASP A 187 11.62 4.77 -16.50
C ASP A 187 10.81 3.61 -15.92
N TRP A 188 11.29 2.36 -16.00
CA TRP A 188 10.60 1.22 -15.41
C TRP A 188 10.51 1.32 -13.89
N ILE A 189 11.61 1.71 -13.24
CA ILE A 189 11.64 1.93 -11.79
C ILE A 189 10.69 3.07 -11.41
N SER A 190 10.69 4.15 -12.19
CA SER A 190 9.80 5.29 -11.99
C SER A 190 8.33 4.92 -12.10
N VAL A 191 7.95 4.13 -13.12
CA VAL A 191 6.57 3.63 -13.31
C VAL A 191 6.13 2.78 -12.11
N VAL A 192 7.00 1.89 -11.61
CA VAL A 192 6.70 1.07 -10.42
C VAL A 192 6.55 1.96 -9.18
N ALA A 193 7.46 2.91 -8.96
CA ALA A 193 7.40 3.82 -7.82
C ALA A 193 6.11 4.65 -7.83
N MET A 194 5.75 5.23 -8.97
CA MET A 194 4.52 6.01 -9.12
C MET A 194 3.25 5.18 -8.92
N SER A 195 3.25 3.92 -9.34
CA SER A 195 2.08 3.04 -9.22
C SER A 195 1.87 2.50 -7.81
N THR A 196 2.94 2.36 -7.03
CA THR A 196 2.90 1.72 -5.70
C THR A 196 3.07 2.67 -4.54
N GLY A 197 3.78 3.79 -4.73
CA GLY A 197 4.23 4.68 -3.67
C GLY A 197 5.52 4.22 -2.97
N ILE A 198 6.14 3.11 -3.39
CA ILE A 198 7.44 2.64 -2.89
C ILE A 198 8.54 3.51 -3.48
N PRO A 199 9.49 4.02 -2.68
CA PRO A 199 10.61 4.82 -3.16
C PRO A 199 11.47 4.07 -4.18
N THR A 200 12.03 4.79 -5.16
CA THR A 200 12.84 4.22 -6.23
C THR A 200 14.07 3.46 -5.73
N GLU A 201 14.66 3.91 -4.61
CA GLU A 201 15.80 3.26 -3.95
C GLU A 201 15.48 1.89 -3.35
N ASN A 202 14.20 1.62 -3.07
CA ASN A 202 13.71 0.35 -2.53
C ASN A 202 13.16 -0.59 -3.60
N ILE A 203 13.30 -0.22 -4.89
CA ILE A 203 12.83 -1.01 -6.01
C ILE A 203 14.04 -1.56 -6.77
N SER A 204 14.05 -2.88 -6.99
CA SER A 204 15.06 -3.55 -7.81
C SER A 204 14.38 -4.28 -8.96
N ILE A 205 14.77 -3.97 -10.20
CA ILE A 205 14.28 -4.65 -11.40
C ILE A 205 15.46 -5.37 -12.04
N VAL A 206 15.27 -6.65 -12.37
CA VAL A 206 16.20 -7.42 -13.17
C VAL A 206 15.47 -7.89 -14.42
N ALA A 207 15.88 -7.36 -15.58
CA ALA A 207 15.28 -7.68 -16.85
C ALA A 207 16.18 -8.60 -17.68
N TYR A 208 15.56 -9.57 -18.35
CA TYR A 208 16.23 -10.52 -19.22
C TYR A 208 15.53 -10.58 -20.57
N GLU A 209 16.31 -10.80 -21.62
CA GLU A 209 15.85 -11.24 -22.92
C GLU A 209 16.12 -12.75 -23.03
N GLU A 210 15.12 -13.51 -23.48
CA GLU A 210 15.22 -14.96 -23.65
C GLU A 210 14.67 -15.37 -25.03
N ASN A 211 15.40 -16.19 -25.76
CA ASN A 211 14.96 -16.66 -27.05
C ASN A 211 13.86 -17.73 -26.90
N TRP A 212 12.69 -17.46 -27.54
CA TRP A 212 11.61 -18.43 -27.67
C TRP A 212 11.67 -19.10 -29.03
N PHE A 213 12.12 -20.36 -29.07
CA PHE A 213 12.33 -21.09 -30.30
C PHE A 213 11.02 -21.71 -30.80
N ILE A 214 10.70 -21.47 -32.08
CA ILE A 214 9.60 -22.10 -32.78
C ILE A 214 10.15 -22.99 -33.86
N ASP A 215 9.93 -24.31 -33.71
CA ASP A 215 10.32 -25.33 -34.68
C ASP A 215 9.53 -25.12 -35.98
N LYS A 216 10.13 -25.50 -37.11
CA LYS A 216 9.43 -25.47 -38.39
C LYS A 216 8.23 -26.42 -38.33
N GLU A 217 7.02 -25.91 -38.64
CA GLU A 217 5.84 -26.74 -38.89
C GLU A 217 6.08 -27.58 -40.16
N GLY A 218 6.65 -28.73 -39.98
CA GLY A 218 6.72 -29.76 -41.02
C GLY A 218 5.78 -30.89 -40.66
N LEU A 219 5.13 -31.49 -41.62
CA LEU A 219 4.62 -32.85 -41.46
C LEU A 219 5.83 -33.71 -41.05
N ASP A 220 5.93 -34.09 -39.77
CA ASP A 220 6.93 -35.04 -39.28
C ASP A 220 6.58 -36.42 -39.86
N VAL A 221 6.72 -36.50 -41.19
CA VAL A 221 6.54 -37.74 -41.93
C VAL A 221 7.77 -38.57 -41.67
N LYS A 222 7.74 -39.34 -40.60
CA LYS A 222 8.79 -40.33 -40.33
C LYS A 222 8.96 -41.19 -41.55
N GLY A 223 10.18 -41.47 -41.93
CA GLY A 223 10.45 -42.35 -43.07
C GLY A 223 9.64 -43.66 -43.02
N THR A 224 9.30 -44.15 -41.82
CA THR A 224 8.38 -45.27 -41.58
C THR A 224 6.95 -45.00 -42.08
N ASP A 225 6.44 -43.76 -42.03
CA ASP A 225 5.09 -43.42 -42.48
C ASP A 225 5.01 -43.34 -43.99
N VAL A 226 6.07 -42.86 -44.64
CA VAL A 226 6.22 -42.93 -46.11
C VAL A 226 6.23 -44.37 -46.58
N ILE A 227 7.00 -45.24 -45.93
CA ILE A 227 7.05 -46.67 -46.25
C ILE A 227 5.70 -47.32 -46.03
N ALA A 228 5.01 -47.02 -44.92
CA ALA A 228 3.66 -47.49 -44.62
C ALA A 228 2.64 -47.04 -45.69
N PHE A 229 2.70 -45.75 -46.11
CA PHE A 229 1.83 -45.22 -47.15
C PHE A 229 2.07 -45.90 -48.54
N VAL A 230 3.32 -46.10 -48.92
CA VAL A 230 3.70 -46.83 -50.14
C VAL A 230 3.23 -48.27 -50.08
N LEU A 231 3.37 -48.93 -48.93
CA LEU A 231 2.89 -50.31 -48.74
C LEU A 231 1.37 -50.43 -48.83
N ILE A 232 0.61 -49.50 -48.24
CA ILE A 232 -0.83 -49.43 -48.38
C ILE A 232 -1.25 -49.26 -49.84
N LEU A 233 -0.60 -48.34 -50.59
CA LEU A 233 -0.86 -48.17 -52.02
C LEU A 233 -0.60 -49.41 -52.82
N LEU A 234 0.45 -50.14 -52.51
CA LEU A 234 0.83 -51.39 -53.17
C LEU A 234 -0.18 -52.52 -52.90
N ILE A 235 -0.65 -52.63 -51.66
CA ILE A 235 -1.73 -53.56 -51.28
C ILE A 235 -3.05 -53.26 -52.00
N LEU A 236 -3.45 -51.97 -52.03
CA LEU A 236 -4.64 -51.53 -52.75
C LEU A 236 -4.55 -51.79 -54.25
N GLY A 237 -3.37 -51.54 -54.85
CA GLY A 237 -3.11 -51.85 -56.25
C GLY A 237 -3.19 -53.34 -56.56
N LEU A 238 -2.66 -54.19 -55.68
CA LEU A 238 -2.72 -55.65 -55.80
C LEU A 238 -4.19 -56.17 -55.67
N LEU A 239 -4.94 -55.62 -54.73
CA LEU A 239 -6.36 -55.93 -54.55
C LEU A 239 -7.18 -55.53 -55.79
N ALA A 240 -6.98 -54.33 -56.31
CA ALA A 240 -7.62 -53.85 -57.53
C ALA A 240 -7.29 -54.76 -58.73
N PHE A 241 -6.00 -55.16 -58.86
CA PHE A 241 -5.57 -56.09 -59.91
C PHE A 241 -6.26 -57.47 -59.81
N VAL A 242 -6.36 -58.03 -58.61
CA VAL A 242 -7.08 -59.31 -58.35
C VAL A 242 -8.53 -59.19 -58.72
N ILE A 243 -9.20 -58.10 -58.34
CA ILE A 243 -10.63 -57.87 -58.70
C ILE A 243 -10.81 -57.77 -60.21
N LEU A 244 -10.00 -56.95 -60.88
CA LEU A 244 -10.02 -56.81 -62.34
C LEU A 244 -9.77 -58.13 -63.05
N ARG A 245 -8.82 -58.92 -62.57
CA ARG A 245 -8.55 -60.26 -63.13
C ARG A 245 -9.67 -61.26 -62.91
N SER A 246 -10.33 -61.19 -61.75
CA SER A 246 -11.50 -62.01 -61.47
C SER A 246 -12.67 -61.69 -62.40
N MET A 247 -12.96 -60.39 -62.61
CA MET A 247 -14.00 -59.93 -63.52
C MET A 247 -13.71 -60.26 -64.99
N MET A 248 -12.45 -60.30 -65.43
CA MET A 248 -12.06 -60.69 -66.77
C MET A 248 -12.13 -62.22 -66.99
N ARG A 249 -12.09 -63.00 -65.90
CA ARG A 249 -12.17 -64.46 -65.97
C ARG A 249 -13.60 -64.98 -66.02
N GLU A 250 -14.59 -64.20 -65.62
CA GLU A 250 -16.01 -64.52 -65.67
C GLU A 250 -16.71 -64.03 -66.96
N ARG A 251 -15.97 -63.40 -67.89
CA ARG A 251 -16.43 -63.14 -69.25
C ARG A 251 -15.82 -64.18 -70.20
#